data_6c067dbe0c6b2e55263dc9cafd70088d
#
_entry.id   6c067dbe0c6b2e55263dc9cafd70088d
#
_cell.length_a   1.000
_cell.length_b   1.000
_cell.length_c   1.000
_cell.angle_alpha   90.00
_cell.angle_beta   90.00
_cell.angle_gamma   90.00
#
_symmetry.space_group_name_H-M   'P 1'
#
loop_
_entity.id
_entity.type
_entity.pdbx_description
1 polymer ?
#
loop_
_entity_poly.entity_id
_entity_poly.type
_entity_poly.pdbx_seq_one_letter_code
_entity_poly.pdbx_strand_id
1 'polypeptide(L)'
;VNAVLLDDTLISCLEARLGELLRSERADTLTLEGRFEISRISAALSGRPGPAPRAILMTGLQGAGKTTLARAMEEAGFRRLCPDEEMFRRYGHYGRDFPRGEFLVREAPVLKDIALEVQQLLAAGHEVVVDHGFWTREERALWAATVLEAGGEPVLIYLPAPHEVRWDRIRKRNAKSLVDANSISFSEEDLLRHANRFEAPTADEPHLVYTGDPSAMLAAVDRTRKGNRNGRAS
;
A
#
# COMPACT_ATOMS: atom_id res chain seq x y z
N VAL A 1 20.05 10.39 -24.04
CA VAL A 1 19.95 8.93 -23.91
C VAL A 1 18.81 8.51 -24.81
N ASN A 2 19.14 7.84 -25.94
CA ASN A 2 18.13 7.40 -26.93
C ASN A 2 17.21 6.37 -26.27
N ALA A 3 15.93 6.66 -26.20
CA ALA A 3 14.92 5.67 -25.89
C ALA A 3 14.94 4.64 -27.05
N VAL A 4 15.33 3.40 -26.75
CA VAL A 4 15.20 2.28 -27.68
C VAL A 4 13.71 2.00 -27.80
N LEU A 5 13.13 2.31 -28.94
CA LEU A 5 11.75 1.92 -29.26
C LEU A 5 11.75 0.38 -29.38
N LEU A 6 11.09 -0.29 -28.44
CA LEU A 6 10.85 -1.72 -28.51
C LEU A 6 9.87 -1.99 -29.68
N ASP A 7 10.18 -2.93 -30.55
CA ASP A 7 9.24 -3.37 -31.58
C ASP A 7 8.12 -4.24 -30.97
N ASP A 8 7.01 -4.37 -31.68
CA ASP A 8 5.82 -5.10 -31.19
C ASP A 8 6.11 -6.58 -30.91
N THR A 9 7.05 -7.20 -31.63
CA THR A 9 7.45 -8.59 -31.44
C THR A 9 8.20 -8.77 -30.14
N LEU A 10 9.15 -7.88 -29.84
CA LEU A 10 9.90 -7.90 -28.59
C LEU A 10 9.00 -7.61 -27.39
N ILE A 11 8.07 -6.66 -27.56
CA ILE A 11 7.06 -6.36 -26.53
C ILE A 11 6.23 -7.59 -26.20
N SER A 12 5.68 -8.29 -27.22
CA SER A 12 4.88 -9.49 -27.01
C SER A 12 5.67 -10.62 -26.34
N CYS A 13 6.94 -10.77 -26.70
CA CYS A 13 7.83 -11.75 -26.08
C CYS A 13 8.08 -11.43 -24.57
N LEU A 14 8.32 -10.17 -24.24
CA LEU A 14 8.53 -9.73 -22.87
C LEU A 14 7.25 -9.88 -22.02
N GLU A 15 6.08 -9.59 -22.58
CA GLU A 15 4.78 -9.78 -21.91
C GLU A 15 4.50 -11.27 -21.64
N ALA A 16 4.77 -12.15 -22.61
CA ALA A 16 4.62 -13.60 -22.42
C ALA A 16 5.55 -14.11 -21.31
N ARG A 17 6.82 -13.69 -21.33
CA ARG A 17 7.80 -14.06 -20.29
C ARG A 17 7.45 -13.53 -18.91
N LEU A 18 6.98 -12.29 -18.82
CA LEU A 18 6.47 -11.71 -17.57
C LEU A 18 5.29 -12.52 -17.03
N GLY A 19 4.36 -12.92 -17.90
CA GLY A 19 3.21 -13.75 -17.53
C GLY A 19 3.62 -15.12 -16.98
N GLU A 20 4.67 -15.76 -17.50
CA GLU A 20 5.21 -17.02 -16.96
C GLU A 20 5.79 -16.83 -15.56
N LEU A 21 6.62 -15.81 -15.38
CA LEU A 21 7.26 -15.51 -14.10
C LEU A 21 6.24 -15.19 -13.01
N LEU A 22 5.21 -14.41 -13.32
CA LEU A 22 4.13 -14.08 -12.39
C LEU A 22 3.27 -15.31 -12.02
N ARG A 23 3.11 -16.27 -12.92
CA ARG A 23 2.48 -17.56 -12.58
C ARG A 23 3.33 -18.38 -11.62
N SER A 24 4.66 -18.39 -11.82
CA SER A 24 5.61 -19.07 -10.92
C SER A 24 5.65 -18.42 -9.54
N GLU A 25 5.49 -17.09 -9.45
CA GLU A 25 5.39 -16.36 -8.19
C GLU A 25 4.13 -16.75 -7.41
N ARG A 26 2.97 -16.85 -8.07
CA ARG A 26 1.71 -17.30 -7.46
C ARG A 26 1.77 -18.76 -6.97
N ALA A 27 2.60 -19.59 -7.59
CA ALA A 27 2.82 -20.97 -7.19
C ALA A 27 3.91 -21.12 -6.11
N ASP A 28 4.45 -20.02 -5.59
CA ASP A 28 5.54 -19.96 -4.59
C ASP A 28 6.83 -20.68 -5.05
N THR A 29 7.02 -20.77 -6.36
CA THR A 29 8.17 -21.43 -7.01
C THR A 29 9.19 -20.47 -7.62
N LEU A 30 8.96 -19.14 -7.48
CA LEU A 30 9.80 -18.13 -8.11
C LEU A 30 11.14 -17.99 -7.38
N THR A 31 12.22 -18.14 -8.15
CA THR A 31 13.57 -17.94 -7.65
C THR A 31 13.90 -16.44 -7.49
N LEU A 32 14.96 -16.12 -6.72
CA LEU A 32 15.46 -14.76 -6.58
C LEU A 32 15.82 -14.16 -7.96
N GLU A 33 16.41 -14.96 -8.83
CA GLU A 33 16.77 -14.57 -10.19
C GLU A 33 15.54 -14.25 -11.05
N GLY A 34 14.46 -15.03 -10.90
CA GLY A 34 13.16 -14.75 -11.52
C GLY A 34 12.54 -13.44 -11.05
N ARG A 35 12.70 -13.08 -9.78
CA ARG A 35 12.25 -11.76 -9.25
C ARG A 35 13.02 -10.58 -9.87
N PHE A 36 14.34 -10.72 -10.06
CA PHE A 36 15.14 -9.72 -10.79
C PHE A 36 14.75 -9.64 -12.27
N GLU A 37 14.41 -10.76 -12.90
CA GLU A 37 13.96 -10.81 -14.29
C GLU A 37 12.60 -10.08 -14.45
N ILE A 38 11.64 -10.32 -13.55
CA ILE A 38 10.37 -9.57 -13.49
C ILE A 38 10.64 -8.07 -13.46
N SER A 39 11.52 -7.62 -12.56
CA SER A 39 11.83 -6.19 -12.41
C SER A 39 12.41 -5.58 -13.70
N ARG A 40 13.33 -6.30 -14.38
CA ARG A 40 13.94 -5.83 -15.64
C ARG A 40 12.94 -5.80 -16.80
N ILE A 41 12.12 -6.84 -16.94
CA ILE A 41 11.10 -6.90 -18.01
C ILE A 41 10.06 -5.80 -17.80
N SER A 42 9.60 -5.62 -16.56
CA SER A 42 8.63 -4.59 -16.20
C SER A 42 9.18 -3.18 -16.46
N ALA A 43 10.44 -2.91 -16.12
CA ALA A 43 11.09 -1.65 -16.44
C ALA A 43 11.19 -1.40 -17.96
N ALA A 44 11.50 -2.45 -18.74
CA ALA A 44 11.55 -2.35 -20.20
C ALA A 44 10.16 -2.08 -20.83
N LEU A 45 9.10 -2.71 -20.29
CA LEU A 45 7.72 -2.50 -20.74
C LEU A 45 7.14 -1.16 -20.25
N SER A 46 7.64 -0.61 -19.13
CA SER A 46 7.23 0.69 -18.57
C SER A 46 7.64 1.89 -19.43
N GLY A 47 8.52 1.71 -20.41
CA GLY A 47 8.82 2.72 -21.44
C GLY A 47 7.64 3.02 -22.37
N ARG A 48 6.50 2.34 -22.20
CA ARG A 48 5.26 2.63 -22.91
C ARG A 48 4.63 3.94 -22.44
N PRO A 49 4.04 4.76 -23.33
CA PRO A 49 3.33 5.97 -22.97
C PRO A 49 1.98 5.65 -22.33
N GLY A 50 2.00 5.02 -21.14
CA GLY A 50 0.84 4.81 -20.29
C GLY A 50 0.89 5.71 -19.04
N PRO A 51 -0.25 5.93 -18.34
CA PRO A 51 -0.20 6.61 -17.06
C PRO A 51 0.56 5.75 -16.05
N ALA A 52 1.40 6.38 -15.23
CA ALA A 52 2.10 5.70 -14.13
C ALA A 52 1.13 4.94 -13.22
N PRO A 53 1.46 3.73 -12.75
CA PRO A 53 0.64 3.01 -11.79
C PRO A 53 0.63 3.75 -10.45
N ARG A 54 -0.51 3.74 -9.77
CA ARG A 54 -0.66 4.45 -8.48
C ARG A 54 -0.35 3.52 -7.31
N ALA A 55 0.25 4.09 -6.28
CA ALA A 55 0.32 3.49 -4.97
C ALA A 55 -0.47 4.32 -3.97
N ILE A 56 -1.51 3.73 -3.40
CA ILE A 56 -2.33 4.35 -2.38
C ILE A 56 -1.67 4.16 -1.03
N LEU A 57 -1.30 5.27 -0.41
CA LEU A 57 -0.77 5.34 0.95
C LEU A 57 -1.85 5.87 1.88
N MET A 58 -2.20 5.14 2.92
CA MET A 58 -3.25 5.55 3.83
C MET A 58 -2.70 6.07 5.14
N THR A 59 -3.18 7.21 5.61
CA THR A 59 -2.85 7.74 6.92
C THR A 59 -4.09 7.91 7.77
N GLY A 60 -3.98 7.53 9.03
CA GLY A 60 -5.07 7.57 9.99
C GLY A 60 -4.87 6.58 11.12
N LEU A 61 -5.44 6.88 12.27
CA LEU A 61 -5.32 6.09 13.49
C LEU A 61 -6.10 4.77 13.42
N GLN A 62 -5.90 3.90 14.40
CA GLN A 62 -6.65 2.64 14.54
C GLN A 62 -8.15 2.93 14.61
N GLY A 63 -8.94 2.08 13.95
CA GLY A 63 -10.41 2.25 13.89
C GLY A 63 -10.89 3.30 12.88
N ALA A 64 -9.99 3.99 12.16
CA ALA A 64 -10.38 4.99 11.14
C ALA A 64 -11.06 4.37 9.90
N GLY A 65 -10.85 3.07 9.61
CA GLY A 65 -11.47 2.38 8.49
C GLY A 65 -10.52 2.05 7.34
N LYS A 66 -9.20 2.11 7.55
CA LYS A 66 -8.19 1.82 6.53
C LYS A 66 -8.39 0.46 5.84
N THR A 67 -8.49 -0.61 6.60
CA THR A 67 -8.67 -1.97 6.06
C THR A 67 -9.98 -2.11 5.26
N THR A 68 -11.05 -1.43 5.68
CA THR A 68 -12.32 -1.42 4.93
C THR A 68 -12.13 -0.75 3.56
N LEU A 69 -11.45 0.40 3.52
CA LEU A 69 -11.15 1.10 2.27
C LEU A 69 -10.17 0.29 1.40
N ALA A 70 -9.11 -0.28 2.01
CA ALA A 70 -8.13 -1.08 1.29
C ALA A 70 -8.74 -2.31 0.61
N ARG A 71 -9.67 -3.00 1.27
CA ARG A 71 -10.41 -4.13 0.67
C ARG A 71 -11.32 -3.69 -0.47
N ALA A 72 -12.00 -2.55 -0.35
CA ALA A 72 -12.79 -2.02 -1.46
C ALA A 72 -11.90 -1.64 -2.67
N MET A 73 -10.68 -1.16 -2.44
CA MET A 73 -9.71 -0.92 -3.50
C MET A 73 -9.20 -2.23 -4.12
N GLU A 74 -8.95 -3.26 -3.31
CA GLU A 74 -8.60 -4.60 -3.79
C GLU A 74 -9.68 -5.18 -4.69
N GLU A 75 -10.95 -5.07 -4.31
CA GLU A 75 -12.10 -5.45 -5.14
C GLU A 75 -12.18 -4.66 -6.45
N ALA A 76 -11.70 -3.41 -6.44
CA ALA A 76 -11.59 -2.56 -7.63
C ALA A 76 -10.32 -2.83 -8.47
N GLY A 77 -9.49 -3.81 -8.11
CA GLY A 77 -8.35 -4.27 -8.89
C GLY A 77 -6.97 -3.80 -8.40
N PHE A 78 -6.89 -3.06 -7.29
CA PHE A 78 -5.60 -2.75 -6.67
C PHE A 78 -4.99 -3.99 -6.02
N ARG A 79 -3.67 -4.10 -6.02
CA ARG A 79 -2.94 -5.08 -5.22
C ARG A 79 -2.85 -4.57 -3.79
N ARG A 80 -3.51 -5.26 -2.86
CA ARG A 80 -3.48 -4.90 -1.44
C ARG A 80 -2.29 -5.57 -0.75
N LEU A 81 -1.48 -4.77 -0.06
CA LEU A 81 -0.40 -5.22 0.80
C LEU A 81 -0.70 -4.77 2.23
N CYS A 82 -0.66 -5.70 3.19
CA CYS A 82 -1.01 -5.43 4.58
C CYS A 82 0.12 -5.90 5.51
N PRO A 83 0.95 -4.98 6.04
CA PRO A 83 2.00 -5.33 7.00
C PRO A 83 1.50 -6.08 8.23
N ASP A 84 0.31 -5.73 8.76
CA ASP A 84 -0.27 -6.42 9.93
C ASP A 84 -0.58 -7.89 9.63
N GLU A 85 -1.08 -8.22 8.44
CA GLU A 85 -1.33 -9.60 8.01
C GLU A 85 -0.02 -10.37 7.84
N GLU A 86 1.01 -9.73 7.30
CA GLU A 86 2.33 -10.32 7.15
C GLU A 86 3.03 -10.52 8.51
N MET A 87 2.89 -9.57 9.44
CA MET A 87 3.33 -9.73 10.83
C MET A 87 2.68 -10.93 11.50
N PHE A 88 1.36 -11.06 11.35
CA PHE A 88 0.61 -12.20 11.90
C PHE A 88 1.07 -13.52 11.28
N ARG A 89 1.28 -13.56 9.98
CA ARG A 89 1.76 -14.75 9.26
C ARG A 89 3.14 -15.20 9.73
N ARG A 90 4.06 -14.27 9.99
CA ARG A 90 5.45 -14.57 10.40
C ARG A 90 5.59 -14.89 11.87
N TYR A 91 4.88 -14.15 12.70
CA TYR A 91 5.15 -14.13 14.15
C TYR A 91 3.96 -14.50 15.02
N GLY A 92 2.79 -14.68 14.43
CA GLY A 92 1.56 -14.94 15.17
C GLY A 92 0.95 -13.68 15.79
N HIS A 93 0.14 -13.86 16.81
CA HIS A 93 -0.67 -12.82 17.41
C HIS A 93 0.14 -11.93 18.36
N TYR A 94 0.09 -10.62 18.12
CA TYR A 94 0.72 -9.61 18.96
C TYR A 94 0.24 -9.64 20.41
N GLY A 95 1.18 -9.69 21.33
CA GLY A 95 0.92 -9.75 22.77
C GLY A 95 0.52 -11.13 23.31
N ARG A 96 0.35 -12.14 22.43
CA ARG A 96 0.12 -13.55 22.80
C ARG A 96 1.30 -14.42 22.38
N ASP A 97 1.67 -14.40 21.11
CA ASP A 97 2.70 -15.28 20.55
C ASP A 97 4.08 -14.60 20.57
N PHE A 98 4.12 -13.28 20.69
CA PHE A 98 5.35 -12.51 20.95
C PHE A 98 5.09 -11.27 21.83
N PRO A 99 6.12 -10.79 22.58
CA PRO A 99 5.98 -9.68 23.52
C PRO A 99 5.62 -8.35 22.85
N ARG A 100 4.82 -7.54 23.52
CA ARG A 100 4.40 -6.21 23.01
C ARG A 100 5.58 -5.28 22.71
N GLY A 101 6.65 -5.34 23.50
CA GLY A 101 7.86 -4.51 23.31
C GLY A 101 8.68 -4.85 22.05
N GLU A 102 8.45 -6.00 21.42
CA GLU A 102 9.18 -6.45 20.24
C GLU A 102 8.49 -6.07 18.91
N PHE A 103 7.34 -5.42 18.95
CA PHE A 103 6.54 -5.15 17.74
C PHE A 103 7.35 -4.39 16.68
N LEU A 104 7.92 -3.23 17.02
CA LEU A 104 8.65 -2.40 16.06
C LEU A 104 9.91 -3.10 15.49
N VAL A 105 10.59 -3.90 16.31
CA VAL A 105 11.77 -4.66 15.85
C VAL A 105 11.38 -5.73 14.83
N ARG A 106 10.23 -6.38 15.03
CA ARG A 106 9.70 -7.40 14.12
C ARG A 106 9.03 -6.80 12.88
N GLU A 107 8.41 -5.64 13.02
CA GLU A 107 7.74 -4.92 11.93
C GLU A 107 8.74 -4.35 10.91
N ALA A 108 9.91 -3.89 11.36
CA ALA A 108 10.88 -3.25 10.47
C ALA A 108 11.29 -4.11 9.26
N PRO A 109 11.66 -5.40 9.39
CA PRO A 109 11.93 -6.25 8.23
C PRO A 109 10.68 -6.50 7.37
N VAL A 110 9.49 -6.58 7.97
CA VAL A 110 8.22 -6.72 7.22
C VAL A 110 7.98 -5.51 6.34
N LEU A 111 8.10 -4.30 6.90
CA LEU A 111 7.93 -3.06 6.12
C LEU A 111 8.94 -2.95 4.98
N LYS A 112 10.17 -3.41 5.20
CA LYS A 112 11.19 -3.46 4.15
C LYS A 112 10.79 -4.40 3.02
N ASP A 113 10.28 -5.60 3.33
CA ASP A 113 9.85 -6.56 2.31
C ASP A 113 8.60 -6.05 1.57
N ILE A 114 7.64 -5.44 2.28
CA ILE A 114 6.47 -4.79 1.66
C ILE A 114 6.90 -3.65 0.73
N ALA A 115 7.89 -2.84 1.11
CA ALA A 115 8.39 -1.77 0.25
C ALA A 115 9.00 -2.31 -1.06
N LEU A 116 9.76 -3.40 -0.98
CA LEU A 116 10.29 -4.10 -2.16
C LEU A 116 9.17 -4.66 -3.04
N GLU A 117 8.14 -5.25 -2.45
CA GLU A 117 6.98 -5.78 -3.18
C GLU A 117 6.18 -4.65 -3.86
N VAL A 118 5.99 -3.50 -3.20
CA VAL A 118 5.40 -2.30 -3.81
C VAL A 118 6.18 -1.90 -5.06
N GLN A 119 7.51 -1.80 -4.97
CA GLN A 119 8.35 -1.44 -6.10
C GLN A 119 8.21 -2.43 -7.27
N GLN A 120 8.21 -3.73 -6.99
CA GLN A 120 8.04 -4.78 -7.99
C GLN A 120 6.67 -4.70 -8.69
N LEU A 121 5.60 -4.54 -7.92
CA LEU A 121 4.24 -4.43 -8.45
C LEU A 121 4.05 -3.18 -9.32
N LEU A 122 4.59 -2.03 -8.88
CA LEU A 122 4.54 -0.80 -9.66
C LEU A 122 5.34 -0.93 -10.95
N ALA A 123 6.56 -1.49 -10.89
CA ALA A 123 7.37 -1.77 -12.07
C ALA A 123 6.65 -2.72 -13.06
N ALA A 124 5.81 -3.64 -12.56
CA ALA A 124 4.95 -4.50 -13.37
C ALA A 124 3.66 -3.80 -13.88
N GLY A 125 3.46 -2.52 -13.58
CA GLY A 125 2.29 -1.74 -14.01
C GLY A 125 1.03 -1.96 -13.17
N HIS A 126 1.14 -2.62 -12.01
CA HIS A 126 0.03 -2.83 -11.10
C HIS A 126 -0.22 -1.62 -10.21
N GLU A 127 -1.47 -1.30 -9.99
CA GLU A 127 -1.88 -0.35 -8.95
C GLU A 127 -1.86 -1.04 -7.59
N VAL A 128 -1.37 -0.34 -6.56
CA VAL A 128 -1.14 -0.90 -5.24
C VAL A 128 -1.89 -0.10 -4.17
N VAL A 129 -2.39 -0.76 -3.14
CA VAL A 129 -2.83 -0.12 -1.90
C VAL A 129 -2.08 -0.74 -0.72
N VAL A 130 -1.41 0.11 0.08
CA VAL A 130 -0.75 -0.32 1.31
C VAL A 130 -1.69 -0.09 2.48
N ASP A 131 -2.23 -1.19 3.03
CA ASP A 131 -3.11 -1.18 4.20
C ASP A 131 -2.29 -1.02 5.49
N HIS A 132 -1.70 0.15 5.64
CA HIS A 132 -0.89 0.54 6.77
C HIS A 132 -1.23 1.97 7.21
N GLY A 133 -0.98 2.30 8.48
CA GLY A 133 -1.21 3.64 8.99
C GLY A 133 0.08 4.45 9.02
N PHE A 134 0.38 5.19 7.98
CA PHE A 134 1.56 6.07 7.94
C PHE A 134 1.35 7.27 8.85
N TRP A 135 1.93 7.24 10.05
CA TRP A 135 1.57 8.18 11.12
C TRP A 135 2.34 9.49 11.11
N THR A 136 3.60 9.44 10.71
CA THR A 136 4.43 10.65 10.69
C THR A 136 4.58 11.18 9.27
N ARG A 137 4.84 12.48 9.15
CA ARG A 137 5.13 13.10 7.86
C ARG A 137 6.39 12.51 7.21
N GLU A 138 7.40 12.22 8.03
CA GLU A 138 8.65 11.61 7.56
C GLU A 138 8.40 10.23 6.96
N GLU A 139 7.62 9.38 7.63
CA GLU A 139 7.25 8.06 7.14
C GLU A 139 6.50 8.14 5.81
N ARG A 140 5.50 9.04 5.69
CA ARG A 140 4.76 9.26 4.45
C ARG A 140 5.65 9.75 3.31
N ALA A 141 6.60 10.65 3.60
CA ALA A 141 7.55 11.14 2.62
C ALA A 141 8.50 10.05 2.13
N LEU A 142 8.99 9.19 3.03
CA LEU A 142 9.84 8.05 2.68
C LEU A 142 9.10 7.07 1.75
N TRP A 143 7.86 6.72 2.07
CA TRP A 143 7.07 5.83 1.24
C TRP A 143 6.68 6.45 -0.11
N ALA A 144 6.38 7.75 -0.14
CA ALA A 144 6.16 8.46 -1.39
C ALA A 144 7.41 8.45 -2.28
N ALA A 145 8.60 8.65 -1.71
CA ALA A 145 9.87 8.55 -2.44
C ALA A 145 10.07 7.13 -3.01
N THR A 146 9.83 6.09 -2.21
CA THR A 146 9.91 4.68 -2.65
C THR A 146 9.01 4.40 -3.86
N VAL A 147 7.79 4.95 -3.86
CA VAL A 147 6.84 4.83 -4.99
C VAL A 147 7.35 5.55 -6.23
N LEU A 148 7.85 6.78 -6.07
CA LEU A 148 8.38 7.59 -7.18
C LEU A 148 9.62 6.93 -7.82
N GLU A 149 10.53 6.39 -7.01
CA GLU A 149 11.71 5.66 -7.47
C GLU A 149 11.36 4.41 -8.31
N ALA A 150 10.22 3.78 -8.01
CA ALA A 150 9.68 2.66 -8.78
C ALA A 150 8.91 3.09 -10.05
N GLY A 151 8.86 4.38 -10.36
CA GLY A 151 8.10 4.92 -11.50
C GLY A 151 6.58 4.99 -11.28
N GLY A 152 6.12 4.83 -10.05
CA GLY A 152 4.72 4.95 -9.66
C GLY A 152 4.32 6.38 -9.27
N GLU A 153 3.02 6.59 -9.06
CA GLU A 153 2.43 7.83 -8.58
C GLU A 153 1.89 7.62 -7.15
N PRO A 154 2.47 8.24 -6.10
CA PRO A 154 1.95 8.14 -4.76
C PRO A 154 0.67 8.97 -4.61
N VAL A 155 -0.37 8.36 -4.05
CA VAL A 155 -1.63 9.02 -3.70
C VAL A 155 -1.87 8.83 -2.20
N LEU A 156 -1.77 9.92 -1.44
CA LEU A 156 -2.03 9.90 -0.01
C LEU A 156 -3.53 10.06 0.26
N ILE A 157 -4.08 9.17 1.09
CA ILE A 157 -5.45 9.28 1.58
C ILE A 157 -5.44 9.42 3.09
N TYR A 158 -5.99 10.52 3.58
CA TYR A 158 -6.21 10.76 5.01
C TYR A 158 -7.58 10.28 5.45
N LEU A 159 -7.62 9.45 6.48
CA LEU A 159 -8.84 8.93 7.09
C LEU A 159 -9.05 9.59 8.47
N PRO A 160 -9.62 10.80 8.53
CA PRO A 160 -10.00 11.40 9.80
C PRO A 160 -11.16 10.62 10.43
N ALA A 161 -11.06 10.35 11.71
CA ALA A 161 -12.17 9.77 12.47
C ALA A 161 -12.11 10.25 13.92
N PRO A 162 -13.23 10.75 14.49
CA PRO A 162 -13.29 11.16 15.89
C PRO A 162 -12.91 10.02 16.84
N HIS A 163 -12.37 10.35 18.00
CA HIS A 163 -11.92 9.38 18.98
C HIS A 163 -13.04 8.38 19.36
N GLU A 164 -14.23 8.91 19.64
CA GLU A 164 -15.39 8.13 20.08
C GLU A 164 -15.80 7.08 19.02
N VAL A 165 -15.78 7.48 17.75
CA VAL A 165 -16.11 6.59 16.63
C VAL A 165 -15.07 5.47 16.50
N ARG A 166 -13.77 5.81 16.61
CA ARG A 166 -12.67 4.84 16.55
C ARG A 166 -12.73 3.88 17.74
N TRP A 167 -12.95 4.41 18.94
CA TRP A 167 -13.03 3.61 20.16
C TRP A 167 -14.22 2.64 20.13
N ASP A 168 -15.39 3.09 19.71
CA ASP A 168 -16.56 2.21 19.56
C ASP A 168 -16.29 1.04 18.59
N ARG A 169 -15.68 1.31 17.46
CA ARG A 169 -15.31 0.28 16.47
C ARG A 169 -14.29 -0.72 17.05
N ILE A 170 -13.27 -0.24 17.75
CA ILE A 170 -12.24 -1.09 18.36
C ILE A 170 -12.83 -1.93 19.50
N ARG A 171 -13.66 -1.35 20.34
CA ARG A 171 -14.35 -2.07 21.42
C ARG A 171 -15.23 -3.21 20.86
N LYS A 172 -15.99 -2.94 19.82
CA LYS A 172 -16.80 -3.95 19.10
C LYS A 172 -15.93 -5.06 18.50
N ARG A 173 -14.78 -4.70 17.95
CA ARG A 173 -13.82 -5.67 17.40
C ARG A 173 -13.20 -6.51 18.51
N ASN A 174 -12.74 -5.90 19.60
CA ASN A 174 -12.18 -6.60 20.75
C ASN A 174 -13.16 -7.63 21.34
N ALA A 175 -14.47 -7.30 21.38
CA ALA A 175 -15.50 -8.17 21.90
C ALA A 175 -15.75 -9.43 21.04
N LYS A 176 -15.37 -9.43 19.77
CA LYS A 176 -15.58 -10.57 18.85
C LYS A 176 -14.58 -11.71 19.04
N SER A 177 -13.56 -11.55 19.86
CA SER A 177 -12.51 -12.56 20.15
C SER A 177 -11.95 -13.26 18.90
N LEU A 178 -11.88 -12.54 17.78
CA LEU A 178 -11.37 -13.09 16.53
C LEU A 178 -9.85 -13.26 16.63
N VAL A 179 -9.37 -14.42 16.17
CA VAL A 179 -7.94 -14.70 16.06
C VAL A 179 -7.54 -14.50 14.60
N ASP A 180 -7.36 -13.25 14.22
CA ASP A 180 -6.86 -12.88 12.89
C ASP A 180 -5.82 -11.75 13.01
N ALA A 181 -5.17 -11.41 11.89
CA ALA A 181 -4.17 -10.36 11.82
C ALA A 181 -4.68 -8.98 12.30
N ASN A 182 -5.98 -8.72 12.17
CA ASN A 182 -6.62 -7.46 12.50
C ASN A 182 -7.19 -7.45 13.94
N SER A 183 -7.04 -8.56 14.68
CA SER A 183 -7.60 -8.71 16.04
C SER A 183 -6.67 -8.22 17.15
N ILE A 184 -5.72 -7.33 16.84
CA ILE A 184 -4.91 -6.68 17.88
C ILE A 184 -5.84 -5.93 18.83
N SER A 185 -5.85 -6.37 20.09
CA SER A 185 -6.64 -5.73 21.12
C SER A 185 -5.94 -4.48 21.63
N PHE A 186 -6.61 -3.33 21.54
CA PHE A 186 -6.16 -2.05 22.07
C PHE A 186 -7.06 -1.59 23.21
N SER A 187 -6.45 -1.04 24.27
CA SER A 187 -7.16 -0.28 25.29
C SER A 187 -7.43 1.15 24.79
N GLU A 188 -8.31 1.87 25.47
CA GLU A 188 -8.54 3.28 25.17
C GLU A 188 -7.28 4.12 25.42
N GLU A 189 -6.53 3.79 26.47
CA GLU A 189 -5.26 4.43 26.78
C GLU A 189 -4.22 4.23 25.65
N ASP A 190 -4.18 3.04 25.03
CA ASP A 190 -3.34 2.79 23.85
C ASP A 190 -3.72 3.74 22.70
N LEU A 191 -5.03 3.94 22.45
CA LEU A 191 -5.50 4.84 21.40
C LEU A 191 -5.12 6.30 21.65
N LEU A 192 -5.23 6.77 22.89
CA LEU A 192 -4.82 8.12 23.27
C LEU A 192 -3.32 8.32 23.13
N ARG A 193 -2.51 7.35 23.56
CA ARG A 193 -1.06 7.38 23.40
C ARG A 193 -0.65 7.39 21.92
N HIS A 194 -1.34 6.63 21.06
CA HIS A 194 -1.09 6.63 19.62
C HIS A 194 -1.51 7.95 18.97
N ALA A 195 -2.61 8.56 19.42
CA ALA A 195 -3.06 9.86 18.92
C ALA A 195 -2.01 10.96 19.17
N ASN A 196 -1.29 10.93 20.27
CA ASN A 196 -0.22 11.87 20.59
C ASN A 196 1.03 11.73 19.68
N ARG A 197 1.16 10.64 18.96
CA ARG A 197 2.26 10.40 18.02
C ARG A 197 1.86 10.58 16.56
N PHE A 198 0.59 10.80 16.32
CA PHE A 198 0.04 10.92 14.97
C PHE A 198 0.12 12.35 14.48
N GLU A 199 0.70 12.52 13.31
CA GLU A 199 0.80 13.79 12.60
C GLU A 199 -0.19 13.78 11.43
N ALA A 200 -1.30 14.50 11.58
CA ALA A 200 -2.27 14.65 10.50
C ALA A 200 -1.63 15.38 9.30
N PRO A 201 -1.94 14.99 8.05
CA PRO A 201 -1.46 15.71 6.87
C PRO A 201 -1.93 17.17 6.91
N THR A 202 -1.05 18.06 6.54
CA THR A 202 -1.30 19.52 6.48
C THR A 202 -1.58 19.97 5.04
N ALA A 203 -2.01 21.21 4.83
CA ALA A 203 -2.40 21.73 3.52
C ALA A 203 -1.25 21.75 2.49
N ASP A 204 0.00 21.74 2.94
CA ASP A 204 1.21 21.64 2.12
C ASP A 204 1.62 20.20 1.79
N GLU A 205 0.89 19.21 2.29
CA GLU A 205 1.04 17.79 1.97
C GLU A 205 -0.19 17.34 1.16
N PRO A 206 -0.09 17.22 -0.18
CA PRO A 206 -1.24 16.88 -1.03
C PRO A 206 -1.86 15.54 -0.63
N HIS A 207 -3.14 15.54 -0.31
CA HIS A 207 -3.87 14.32 0.08
C HIS A 207 -5.35 14.39 -0.26
N LEU A 208 -5.98 13.23 -0.39
CA LEU A 208 -7.43 13.06 -0.45
C LEU A 208 -7.97 12.79 0.96
N VAL A 209 -9.17 13.30 1.26
CA VAL A 209 -9.82 13.06 2.56
C VAL A 209 -10.92 12.04 2.40
N TYR A 210 -10.84 10.93 3.14
CA TYR A 210 -11.85 9.89 3.16
C TYR A 210 -13.04 10.29 4.04
N THR A 211 -14.23 10.31 3.48
CA THR A 211 -15.48 10.71 4.16
C THR A 211 -16.37 9.53 4.57
N GLY A 212 -15.87 8.29 4.43
CA GLY A 212 -16.62 7.09 4.83
C GLY A 212 -17.26 6.32 3.68
N ASP A 213 -17.21 6.84 2.45
CA ASP A 213 -17.74 6.18 1.25
C ASP A 213 -16.58 5.69 0.35
N PRO A 214 -16.34 4.36 0.25
CA PRO A 214 -15.29 3.81 -0.61
C PRO A 214 -15.50 4.11 -2.09
N SER A 215 -16.75 4.12 -2.58
CA SER A 215 -17.04 4.36 -4.00
C SER A 215 -16.73 5.80 -4.40
N ALA A 216 -17.08 6.76 -3.54
CA ALA A 216 -16.72 8.16 -3.73
C ALA A 216 -15.19 8.37 -3.70
N MET A 217 -14.48 7.63 -2.83
CA MET A 217 -13.02 7.68 -2.76
C MET A 217 -12.36 7.08 -4.01
N LEU A 218 -12.81 5.93 -4.50
CA LEU A 218 -12.33 5.36 -5.76
C LEU A 218 -12.51 6.34 -6.92
N ALA A 219 -13.69 6.97 -7.03
CA ALA A 219 -13.92 7.99 -8.03
C ALA A 219 -13.00 9.23 -7.86
N ALA A 220 -12.66 9.62 -6.63
CA ALA A 220 -11.69 10.69 -6.36
C ALA A 220 -10.29 10.31 -6.81
N VAL A 221 -9.84 9.10 -6.49
CA VAL A 221 -8.55 8.54 -6.94
C VAL A 221 -8.46 8.48 -8.46
N ASP A 222 -9.54 8.15 -9.17
CA ASP A 222 -9.54 8.15 -10.64
C ASP A 222 -9.48 9.56 -11.26
N ARG A 223 -9.97 10.56 -10.54
CA ARG A 223 -9.85 11.96 -10.98
C ARG A 223 -8.40 12.49 -10.92
N THR A 224 -7.56 11.99 -10.02
CA THR A 224 -6.14 12.40 -9.97
C THR A 224 -5.44 12.09 -11.30
N ARG A 225 -5.76 10.96 -11.95
CA ARG A 225 -5.25 10.60 -13.28
C ARG A 225 -5.62 11.58 -14.39
N LYS A 226 -6.83 12.14 -14.33
CA LYS A 226 -7.33 13.07 -15.37
C LYS A 226 -6.72 14.46 -15.23
N GLY A 227 -6.47 14.91 -14.00
CA GLY A 227 -5.83 16.20 -13.72
C GLY A 227 -4.37 16.26 -14.20
N ASN A 228 -3.61 15.18 -14.06
CA ASN A 228 -2.22 15.10 -14.51
C ASN A 228 -2.05 15.07 -16.04
N ARG A 229 -3.07 14.70 -16.82
CA ARG A 229 -3.03 14.76 -18.30
C ARG A 229 -3.11 16.18 -18.83
N ASN A 230 -3.83 17.07 -18.16
CA ASN A 230 -4.01 18.45 -18.61
C ASN A 230 -2.83 19.36 -18.21
N GLY A 231 -2.04 19.01 -17.20
CA GLY A 231 -0.87 19.79 -16.77
C GLY A 231 0.44 19.50 -17.53
N ARG A 232 0.47 18.46 -18.39
CA ARG A 232 1.66 18.13 -19.22
C ARG A 232 1.53 18.60 -20.68
N ALA A 233 0.44 19.25 -21.02
CA ALA A 233 0.18 19.79 -22.39
C ALA A 233 0.35 21.32 -22.48
N SER A 234 1.01 21.95 -21.49
CA SER A 234 1.30 23.39 -21.48
C SER A 234 2.79 23.63 -21.53
#